data_a2e74d822aa69af959576fb21016f0b3
#
_entry.id   a2e74d822aa69af959576fb21016f0b3
#
_cell.length_a   1.000
_cell.length_b   1.000
_cell.length_c   1.000
_cell.angle_alpha   90.00
_cell.angle_beta   90.00
_cell.angle_gamma   90.00
#
_symmetry.space_group_name_H-M   'P 1'
#
loop_
_entity.id
_entity.type
_entity.pdbx_description
1 polymer ?
#
loop_
_entity_poly.entity_id
_entity_poly.type
_entity_poly.pdbx_seq_one_letter_code
_entity_poly.pdbx_strand_id
1 'polypeptide(L)'
;VTSGHYAKYGKDSFQPIHTPIEGEEYLLKPMNCPHHCEIYRSKPRSYKELPVRLAEFGTVYRYEQSGELHGLTRVRGFTQDDAHLFVRPDQLLEEFERVIDIVLYIFKTLKFDNYTAQISLRDPNNKEKYIGSDENWEKAESAIMQAAKEKGLNTVVEYGEAAFYGPKLDFMVKDAIGRKWQLGTIQVDYNLPERFDLTYKGADDKLHRPIMIHRAPFGSMERFVAVLLEHTGGKFPLWLSPEQVVVLPISEKFNDYAHKVSEFLNAGDVRAEVDDRNEKIGRKIR
;
A
#
# COMPACT_ATOMS: atom_id res chain seq x y z
N VAL A 1 1.57 0.51 -24.42
CA VAL A 1 0.71 0.58 -23.23
C VAL A 1 0.64 2.04 -22.77
N THR A 2 -0.57 2.58 -22.63
CA THR A 2 -0.85 4.00 -22.34
C THR A 2 -0.09 4.55 -21.12
N SER A 3 -0.03 3.78 -20.04
CA SER A 3 0.58 4.21 -18.77
C SER A 3 2.10 4.42 -18.81
N GLY A 4 2.80 3.87 -19.80
CA GLY A 4 4.27 3.91 -19.88
C GLY A 4 4.99 2.87 -19.00
N HIS A 5 4.28 2.12 -18.15
CA HIS A 5 4.90 1.13 -17.24
C HIS A 5 5.72 0.08 -17.99
N TYR A 6 5.20 -0.45 -19.09
CA TYR A 6 5.91 -1.48 -19.86
C TYR A 6 7.27 -1.00 -20.39
N ALA A 7 7.32 0.24 -20.91
CA ALA A 7 8.57 0.81 -21.41
C ALA A 7 9.59 1.13 -20.31
N LYS A 8 9.12 1.53 -19.12
CA LYS A 8 9.99 1.94 -18.01
C LYS A 8 10.38 0.80 -17.06
N TYR A 9 9.51 -0.22 -16.91
CA TYR A 9 9.77 -1.40 -16.08
C TYR A 9 10.37 -2.59 -16.82
N GLY A 10 10.71 -2.48 -18.10
CA GLY A 10 11.11 -3.54 -19.02
C GLY A 10 11.78 -4.77 -18.41
N LYS A 11 12.88 -4.59 -17.65
CA LYS A 11 13.61 -5.69 -17.00
C LYS A 11 12.92 -6.26 -15.77
N ASP A 12 12.08 -5.45 -15.09
CA ASP A 12 11.38 -5.81 -13.87
C ASP A 12 9.96 -6.31 -14.13
N SER A 13 9.57 -6.47 -15.40
CA SER A 13 8.32 -7.05 -15.84
C SER A 13 8.51 -8.50 -16.29
N PHE A 14 7.55 -9.35 -15.94
CA PHE A 14 7.47 -10.67 -16.56
C PHE A 14 7.25 -10.53 -18.06
N GLN A 15 7.78 -11.50 -18.83
CA GLN A 15 7.55 -11.55 -20.26
C GLN A 15 6.05 -11.76 -20.57
N PRO A 16 5.55 -11.24 -21.70
CA PRO A 16 4.18 -11.48 -22.12
C PRO A 16 3.83 -12.97 -22.19
N ILE A 17 2.63 -13.30 -21.79
CA ILE A 17 2.05 -14.62 -21.97
C ILE A 17 1.36 -14.63 -23.34
N HIS A 18 1.82 -15.47 -24.24
CA HIS A 18 1.22 -15.67 -25.55
C HIS A 18 0.11 -16.71 -25.47
N THR A 19 -1.01 -16.46 -26.12
CA THR A 19 -2.11 -17.41 -26.24
C THR A 19 -2.01 -18.14 -27.61
N PRO A 20 -2.82 -19.22 -27.83
CA PRO A 20 -2.91 -19.83 -29.13
C PRO A 20 -3.49 -18.94 -30.25
N ILE A 21 -4.03 -17.77 -29.87
CA ILE A 21 -4.60 -16.80 -30.81
C ILE A 21 -3.48 -15.86 -31.24
N GLU A 22 -3.20 -15.81 -32.55
CA GLU A 22 -2.16 -14.94 -33.10
C GLU A 22 -2.39 -13.47 -32.77
N GLY A 23 -1.37 -12.81 -32.22
CA GLY A 23 -1.42 -11.39 -31.83
C GLY A 23 -2.08 -11.13 -30.47
N GLU A 24 -2.54 -12.16 -29.75
CA GLU A 24 -3.08 -12.00 -28.41
C GLU A 24 -2.02 -12.25 -27.36
N GLU A 25 -1.77 -11.23 -26.52
CA GLU A 25 -0.77 -11.25 -25.44
C GLU A 25 -1.36 -10.72 -24.14
N TYR A 26 -0.98 -11.34 -23.03
CA TYR A 26 -1.30 -10.89 -21.67
C TYR A 26 -0.04 -10.58 -20.88
N LEU A 27 -0.13 -9.57 -20.02
CA LEU A 27 0.93 -9.18 -19.09
C LEU A 27 0.49 -9.37 -17.66
N LEU A 28 1.36 -9.93 -16.82
CA LEU A 28 1.19 -9.84 -15.38
C LEU A 28 1.36 -8.39 -14.95
N LYS A 29 0.35 -7.81 -14.32
CA LYS A 29 0.36 -6.40 -13.95
C LYS A 29 1.43 -6.11 -12.88
N PRO A 30 2.35 -5.16 -13.12
CA PRO A 30 3.34 -4.74 -12.13
C PRO A 30 2.80 -3.70 -11.15
N MET A 31 1.66 -3.08 -11.47
CA MET A 31 0.98 -2.03 -10.69
C MET A 31 -0.52 -2.04 -10.94
N ASN A 32 -1.30 -1.47 -9.99
CA ASN A 32 -2.77 -1.37 -10.07
C ASN A 32 -3.26 -0.03 -10.65
N CYS A 33 -2.44 1.03 -10.62
CA CYS A 33 -2.84 2.38 -11.02
C CYS A 33 -3.48 2.50 -12.41
N PRO A 34 -3.05 1.79 -13.47
CA PRO A 34 -3.72 1.87 -14.77
C PRO A 34 -5.18 1.43 -14.73
N HIS A 35 -5.52 0.42 -13.91
CA HIS A 35 -6.89 -0.07 -13.78
C HIS A 35 -7.79 0.98 -13.12
N HIS A 36 -7.32 1.65 -12.06
CA HIS A 36 -8.06 2.73 -11.41
C HIS A 36 -8.25 3.95 -12.33
N CYS A 37 -7.27 4.26 -13.20
CA CYS A 37 -7.45 5.26 -14.25
C CYS A 37 -8.58 4.88 -15.21
N GLU A 38 -8.65 3.63 -15.66
CA GLU A 38 -9.73 3.15 -16.52
C GLU A 38 -11.09 3.15 -15.81
N ILE A 39 -11.14 2.77 -14.52
CA ILE A 39 -12.38 2.87 -13.72
C ILE A 39 -12.82 4.31 -13.57
N TYR A 40 -11.89 5.24 -13.30
CA TYR A 40 -12.22 6.67 -13.24
C TYR A 40 -12.81 7.13 -14.58
N ARG A 41 -12.17 6.78 -15.70
CA ARG A 41 -12.56 7.19 -17.06
C ARG A 41 -13.85 6.53 -17.56
N SER A 42 -14.30 5.44 -16.94
CA SER A 42 -15.47 4.66 -17.40
C SER A 42 -16.79 5.45 -17.47
N LYS A 43 -16.86 6.60 -16.79
CA LYS A 43 -18.03 7.52 -16.85
C LYS A 43 -17.57 8.98 -16.74
N PRO A 44 -18.37 9.94 -17.28
CA PRO A 44 -18.13 11.36 -17.06
C PRO A 44 -18.12 11.70 -15.57
N ARG A 45 -17.27 12.66 -15.18
CA ARG A 45 -17.13 13.10 -13.78
C ARG A 45 -17.43 14.58 -13.66
N SER A 46 -18.05 14.97 -12.54
CA SER A 46 -18.27 16.35 -12.15
C SER A 46 -17.34 16.73 -10.99
N TYR A 47 -16.96 18.03 -10.91
CA TYR A 47 -16.20 18.55 -9.77
C TYR A 47 -16.85 18.27 -8.41
N LYS A 48 -18.17 18.06 -8.36
CA LYS A 48 -18.92 17.72 -7.14
C LYS A 48 -18.66 16.28 -6.67
N GLU A 49 -18.22 15.38 -7.57
CA GLU A 49 -17.89 14.00 -7.24
C GLU A 49 -16.45 13.84 -6.72
N LEU A 50 -15.59 14.85 -6.93
CA LEU A 50 -14.21 14.79 -6.45
C LEU A 50 -14.12 15.24 -4.99
N PRO A 51 -13.27 14.59 -4.16
CA PRO A 51 -12.32 13.55 -4.56
C PRO A 51 -12.96 12.18 -4.80
N VAL A 52 -12.55 11.49 -5.87
CA VAL A 52 -12.88 10.08 -6.10
C VAL A 52 -11.75 9.24 -5.51
N ARG A 53 -12.10 8.32 -4.61
CA ARG A 53 -11.13 7.45 -3.93
C ARG A 53 -11.44 6.00 -4.27
N LEU A 54 -10.48 5.33 -4.93
CA LEU A 54 -10.56 3.91 -5.28
C LEU A 54 -9.49 3.15 -4.49
N ALA A 55 -9.86 2.02 -3.88
CA ALA A 55 -8.95 1.22 -3.08
C ALA A 55 -9.19 -0.28 -3.33
N GLU A 56 -8.10 -1.04 -3.29
CA GLU A 56 -8.13 -2.49 -3.40
C GLU A 56 -6.97 -3.12 -2.61
N PHE A 57 -7.12 -4.36 -2.20
CA PHE A 57 -5.98 -5.23 -1.93
C PHE A 57 -5.61 -5.93 -3.24
N GLY A 58 -4.71 -5.29 -3.99
CA GLY A 58 -4.38 -5.68 -5.35
C GLY A 58 -3.08 -6.45 -5.45
N THR A 59 -3.13 -7.67 -6.02
CA THR A 59 -1.92 -8.44 -6.28
C THR A 59 -1.21 -7.89 -7.51
N VAL A 60 0.09 -7.67 -7.39
CA VAL A 60 0.99 -7.22 -8.47
C VAL A 60 2.18 -8.16 -8.59
N TYR A 61 2.81 -8.15 -9.78
CA TYR A 61 3.90 -9.07 -10.11
C TYR A 61 5.08 -8.29 -10.68
N ARG A 62 6.27 -8.52 -10.11
CA ARG A 62 7.52 -7.92 -10.56
C ARG A 62 8.59 -8.98 -10.70
N TYR A 63 9.34 -8.91 -11.79
CA TYR A 63 10.45 -9.85 -12.03
C TYR A 63 11.68 -9.40 -11.25
N GLU A 64 11.63 -9.52 -9.92
CA GLU A 64 12.78 -9.28 -9.06
C GLU A 64 13.91 -10.27 -9.40
N GLN A 65 15.15 -9.80 -9.44
CA GLN A 65 16.30 -10.66 -9.73
C GLN A 65 16.48 -11.70 -8.63
N SER A 66 17.01 -12.88 -8.98
CA SER A 66 17.15 -13.99 -8.03
C SER A 66 17.94 -13.61 -6.75
N GLY A 67 18.99 -12.79 -6.88
CA GLY A 67 19.79 -12.33 -5.75
C GLY A 67 19.13 -11.28 -4.85
N GLU A 68 17.99 -10.71 -5.27
CA GLU A 68 17.25 -9.71 -4.51
C GLU A 68 16.12 -10.31 -3.68
N LEU A 69 15.74 -11.56 -3.96
CA LEU A 69 14.66 -12.22 -3.24
C LEU A 69 15.05 -12.48 -1.77
N HIS A 70 14.14 -12.15 -0.85
CA HIS A 70 14.43 -12.27 0.58
C HIS A 70 13.17 -12.56 1.40
N GLY A 71 12.85 -13.83 1.60
CA GLY A 71 11.69 -14.28 2.38
C GLY A 71 10.41 -13.53 1.96
N LEU A 72 9.64 -13.05 2.92
CA LEU A 72 8.45 -12.24 2.65
C LEU A 72 8.76 -10.76 2.34
N THR A 73 9.98 -10.29 2.62
CA THR A 73 10.32 -8.86 2.46
C THR A 73 10.56 -8.46 1.02
N ARG A 74 10.95 -9.40 0.13
CA ARG A 74 11.09 -9.16 -1.30
C ARG A 74 10.73 -10.40 -2.11
N VAL A 75 9.58 -10.35 -2.75
CA VAL A 75 8.94 -11.44 -3.49
C VAL A 75 8.51 -10.99 -4.88
N ARG A 76 8.28 -11.94 -5.80
CA ARG A 76 7.86 -11.64 -7.18
C ARG A 76 6.37 -11.41 -7.35
N GLY A 77 5.55 -11.90 -6.44
CA GLY A 77 4.10 -11.64 -6.39
C GLY A 77 3.73 -11.21 -4.99
N PHE A 78 3.06 -10.07 -4.85
CA PHE A 78 2.68 -9.53 -3.56
C PHE A 78 1.39 -8.73 -3.64
N THR A 79 0.74 -8.59 -2.50
CA THR A 79 -0.51 -7.85 -2.35
C THR A 79 -0.23 -6.46 -1.78
N GLN A 80 -0.71 -5.42 -2.47
CA GLN A 80 -0.66 -4.05 -1.97
C GLN A 80 -2.03 -3.60 -1.45
N ASP A 81 -2.03 -2.85 -0.37
CA ASP A 81 -3.17 -2.06 0.09
C ASP A 81 -3.25 -0.75 -0.70
N ASP A 82 -3.48 -0.90 -1.97
CA ASP A 82 -3.31 0.14 -2.97
C ASP A 82 -4.56 1.01 -3.12
N ALA A 83 -4.38 2.32 -3.14
CA ALA A 83 -5.46 3.24 -3.44
C ALA A 83 -4.98 4.42 -4.27
N HIS A 84 -5.93 4.94 -5.06
CA HIS A 84 -5.71 6.07 -5.94
C HIS A 84 -6.84 7.08 -5.74
N LEU A 85 -6.44 8.30 -5.39
CA LEU A 85 -7.35 9.42 -5.18
C LEU A 85 -7.23 10.35 -6.37
N PHE A 86 -8.35 10.68 -6.97
CA PHE A 86 -8.45 11.67 -8.04
C PHE A 86 -9.04 12.95 -7.44
N VAL A 87 -8.23 14.00 -7.42
CA VAL A 87 -8.54 15.23 -6.68
C VAL A 87 -8.49 16.46 -7.58
N ARG A 88 -9.20 17.52 -7.20
CA ARG A 88 -8.99 18.85 -7.76
C ARG A 88 -7.72 19.50 -7.18
N PRO A 89 -7.14 20.51 -7.85
CA PRO A 89 -5.97 21.22 -7.32
C PRO A 89 -6.16 21.80 -5.91
N ASP A 90 -7.35 22.31 -5.61
CA ASP A 90 -7.72 22.87 -4.31
C ASP A 90 -7.88 21.82 -3.19
N GLN A 91 -8.00 20.55 -3.55
CA GLN A 91 -8.13 19.42 -2.60
C GLN A 91 -6.81 18.69 -2.35
N LEU A 92 -5.77 18.94 -3.16
CA LEU A 92 -4.54 18.14 -3.14
C LEU A 92 -3.89 18.08 -1.77
N LEU A 93 -3.64 19.25 -1.15
CA LEU A 93 -2.93 19.32 0.13
C LEU A 93 -3.71 18.61 1.24
N GLU A 94 -4.98 18.93 1.40
CA GLU A 94 -5.85 18.31 2.41
C GLU A 94 -5.94 16.78 2.27
N GLU A 95 -6.13 16.28 1.03
CA GLU A 95 -6.20 14.84 0.80
C GLU A 95 -4.85 14.15 1.02
N PHE A 96 -3.75 14.79 0.66
CA PHE A 96 -2.41 14.25 0.91
C PHE A 96 -2.12 14.17 2.42
N GLU A 97 -2.48 15.19 3.19
CA GLU A 97 -2.36 15.20 4.64
C GLU A 97 -3.22 14.15 5.33
N ARG A 98 -4.45 13.92 4.85
CA ARG A 98 -5.31 12.83 5.34
C ARG A 98 -4.67 11.46 5.14
N VAL A 99 -3.97 11.27 4.03
CA VAL A 99 -3.24 10.01 3.79
C VAL A 99 -2.06 9.87 4.74
N ILE A 100 -1.32 10.96 5.01
CA ILE A 100 -0.27 10.95 6.04
C ILE A 100 -0.87 10.53 7.40
N ASP A 101 -2.01 11.10 7.78
CA ASP A 101 -2.68 10.77 9.05
C ASP A 101 -3.05 9.28 9.14
N ILE A 102 -3.48 8.66 8.03
CA ILE A 102 -3.74 7.22 7.97
C ILE A 102 -2.47 6.41 8.25
N VAL A 103 -1.35 6.76 7.60
CA VAL A 103 -0.07 6.06 7.82
C VAL A 103 0.39 6.20 9.27
N LEU A 104 0.33 7.42 9.82
CA LEU A 104 0.71 7.69 11.21
C LEU A 104 -0.20 6.97 12.21
N TYR A 105 -1.50 6.89 11.93
CA TYR A 105 -2.45 6.12 12.75
C TYR A 105 -2.09 4.63 12.79
N ILE A 106 -1.77 4.04 11.64
CA ILE A 106 -1.33 2.64 11.53
C ILE A 106 -0.06 2.42 12.33
N PHE A 107 0.95 3.26 12.14
CA PHE A 107 2.23 3.14 12.83
C PHE A 107 2.07 3.26 14.35
N LYS A 108 1.30 4.25 14.80
CA LYS A 108 0.97 4.43 16.23
C LYS A 108 0.24 3.20 16.80
N THR A 109 -0.74 2.66 16.08
CA THR A 109 -1.53 1.50 16.52
C THR A 109 -0.67 0.25 16.69
N LEU A 110 0.31 0.07 15.80
CA LEU A 110 1.24 -1.06 15.80
C LEU A 110 2.56 -0.77 16.54
N LYS A 111 2.68 0.42 17.13
CA LYS A 111 3.85 0.89 17.90
C LYS A 111 5.14 0.89 17.08
N PHE A 112 5.06 1.28 15.80
CA PHE A 112 6.23 1.57 14.98
C PHE A 112 6.73 2.98 15.27
N ASP A 113 7.65 3.13 16.23
CA ASP A 113 8.21 4.42 16.63
C ASP A 113 9.54 4.74 15.92
N ASN A 114 10.13 3.76 15.23
CA ASN A 114 11.46 3.82 14.61
C ASN A 114 11.43 4.05 13.10
N TYR A 115 10.54 4.91 12.62
CA TYR A 115 10.46 5.26 11.20
C TYR A 115 11.13 6.59 10.87
N THR A 116 11.48 6.75 9.60
CA THR A 116 11.94 8.00 8.99
C THR A 116 11.07 8.29 7.78
N ALA A 117 10.57 9.51 7.65
CA ALA A 117 9.86 9.96 6.46
C ALA A 117 10.89 10.41 5.41
N GLN A 118 10.94 9.75 4.26
CA GLN A 118 11.86 10.05 3.17
C GLN A 118 11.11 10.73 2.04
N ILE A 119 11.52 11.96 1.69
CA ILE A 119 11.01 12.65 0.50
C ILE A 119 11.93 12.26 -0.66
N SER A 120 11.37 11.47 -1.58
CA SER A 120 12.09 10.94 -2.75
C SER A 120 11.80 11.81 -3.97
N LEU A 121 12.80 12.61 -4.37
CA LEU A 121 12.71 13.55 -5.48
C LEU A 121 13.35 13.00 -6.75
N ARG A 122 13.06 13.63 -7.90
CA ARG A 122 13.72 13.31 -9.18
C ARG A 122 15.23 13.57 -9.13
N ASP A 123 15.97 12.83 -9.95
CA ASP A 123 17.38 13.11 -10.18
C ASP A 123 17.50 14.29 -11.17
N PRO A 124 18.06 15.44 -10.75
CA PRO A 124 18.21 16.60 -11.64
C PRO A 124 19.16 16.34 -12.82
N ASN A 125 20.05 15.33 -12.69
CA ASN A 125 21.07 15.00 -13.69
C ASN A 125 20.61 13.88 -14.64
N ASN A 126 19.47 13.23 -14.40
CA ASN A 126 18.97 12.12 -15.22
C ASN A 126 17.46 12.29 -15.50
N LYS A 127 17.13 13.33 -16.25
CA LYS A 127 15.71 13.65 -16.57
C LYS A 127 15.04 12.60 -17.46
N GLU A 128 15.79 11.83 -18.26
CA GLU A 128 15.24 10.80 -19.14
C GLU A 128 14.57 9.64 -18.40
N LYS A 129 14.92 9.45 -17.11
CA LYS A 129 14.29 8.46 -16.25
C LYS A 129 12.80 8.77 -16.01
N TYR A 130 12.38 10.02 -16.12
CA TYR A 130 11.08 10.53 -15.69
C TYR A 130 10.22 10.93 -16.89
N ILE A 131 8.88 10.94 -16.66
CA ILE A 131 7.90 11.41 -17.64
C ILE A 131 7.28 12.73 -17.17
N GLY A 132 6.69 13.49 -18.11
CA GLY A 132 5.98 14.73 -17.83
C GLY A 132 6.87 15.98 -17.90
N SER A 133 6.25 17.14 -17.65
CA SER A 133 6.90 18.44 -17.70
C SER A 133 7.60 18.80 -16.40
N ASP A 134 8.64 19.63 -16.48
CA ASP A 134 9.32 20.17 -15.29
C ASP A 134 8.32 20.90 -14.36
N GLU A 135 7.35 21.64 -14.93
CA GLU A 135 6.32 22.35 -14.16
C GLU A 135 5.48 21.39 -13.30
N ASN A 136 5.06 20.24 -13.86
CA ASN A 136 4.31 19.24 -13.11
C ASN A 136 5.14 18.65 -11.96
N TRP A 137 6.43 18.41 -12.20
CA TRP A 137 7.35 17.93 -11.17
C TRP A 137 7.54 18.93 -10.04
N GLU A 138 7.77 20.21 -10.36
CA GLU A 138 7.93 21.27 -9.36
C GLU A 138 6.69 21.42 -8.49
N LYS A 139 5.50 21.38 -9.07
CA LYS A 139 4.22 21.38 -8.33
C LYS A 139 4.10 20.20 -7.39
N ALA A 140 4.39 19.01 -7.87
CA ALA A 140 4.27 17.77 -7.09
C ALA A 140 5.30 17.73 -5.95
N GLU A 141 6.56 18.06 -6.22
CA GLU A 141 7.64 18.11 -5.24
C GLU A 141 7.35 19.16 -4.13
N SER A 142 6.87 20.34 -4.53
CA SER A 142 6.49 21.41 -3.59
C SER A 142 5.33 20.99 -2.69
N ALA A 143 4.30 20.32 -3.26
CA ALA A 143 3.15 19.86 -2.49
C ALA A 143 3.53 18.81 -1.42
N ILE A 144 4.42 17.86 -1.77
CA ILE A 144 4.89 16.85 -0.81
C ILE A 144 5.71 17.50 0.31
N MET A 145 6.65 18.41 -0.03
CA MET A 145 7.46 19.10 0.95
C MET A 145 6.61 19.95 1.90
N GLN A 146 5.60 20.64 1.37
CA GLN A 146 4.67 21.44 2.18
C GLN A 146 3.90 20.55 3.15
N ALA A 147 3.24 19.49 2.67
CA ALA A 147 2.47 18.59 3.51
C ALA A 147 3.32 17.94 4.61
N ALA A 148 4.53 17.48 4.28
CA ALA A 148 5.44 16.89 5.25
C ALA A 148 5.85 17.90 6.35
N LYS A 149 6.07 19.15 5.98
CA LYS A 149 6.38 20.25 6.92
C LYS A 149 5.18 20.57 7.82
N GLU A 150 3.98 20.70 7.25
CA GLU A 150 2.76 21.03 8.01
C GLU A 150 2.40 19.91 9.01
N LYS A 151 2.65 18.65 8.66
CA LYS A 151 2.51 17.49 9.56
C LYS A 151 3.67 17.32 10.56
N GLY A 152 4.69 18.18 10.51
CA GLY A 152 5.83 18.13 11.44
C GLY A 152 6.65 16.84 11.34
N LEU A 153 6.72 16.23 10.16
CA LEU A 153 7.44 14.98 9.96
C LEU A 153 8.97 15.23 10.04
N ASN A 154 9.67 14.31 10.71
CA ASN A 154 11.13 14.27 10.63
C ASN A 154 11.52 13.65 9.27
N THR A 155 11.91 14.51 8.32
CA THR A 155 12.14 14.12 6.94
C THR A 155 13.62 14.11 6.57
N VAL A 156 13.98 13.20 5.67
CA VAL A 156 15.20 13.22 4.88
C VAL A 156 14.84 13.35 3.40
N VAL A 157 15.65 14.05 2.63
CA VAL A 157 15.44 14.24 1.19
C VAL A 157 16.46 13.40 0.44
N GLU A 158 15.97 12.58 -0.49
CA GLU A 158 16.79 11.72 -1.36
C GLU A 158 16.47 12.00 -2.82
N TYR A 159 17.50 12.26 -3.61
CA TYR A 159 17.38 12.50 -5.04
C TYR A 159 17.57 11.22 -5.83
N GLY A 160 16.84 11.07 -6.93
CA GLY A 160 16.93 9.88 -7.79
C GLY A 160 16.01 8.72 -7.41
N GLU A 161 15.37 8.78 -6.23
CA GLU A 161 14.51 7.75 -5.67
C GLU A 161 13.01 7.94 -6.00
N ALA A 162 12.65 9.02 -6.71
CA ALA A 162 11.27 9.23 -7.17
C ALA A 162 10.81 8.13 -8.14
N ALA A 163 9.49 7.88 -8.19
CA ALA A 163 8.90 7.08 -9.25
C ALA A 163 9.08 7.78 -10.60
N PHE A 164 9.02 7.04 -11.70
CA PHE A 164 9.19 7.64 -13.03
C PHE A 164 8.10 8.66 -13.39
N TYR A 165 6.95 8.64 -12.71
CA TYR A 165 5.78 9.49 -12.93
C TYR A 165 5.56 10.56 -11.87
N GLY A 166 6.25 10.50 -10.72
CA GLY A 166 6.07 11.50 -9.66
C GLY A 166 6.95 11.29 -8.42
N PRO A 167 7.10 12.33 -7.59
CA PRO A 167 7.83 12.26 -6.35
C PRO A 167 7.06 11.46 -5.30
N LYS A 168 7.78 11.00 -4.25
CA LYS A 168 7.23 10.14 -3.20
C LYS A 168 7.54 10.67 -1.81
N LEU A 169 6.63 10.39 -0.87
CA LEU A 169 6.88 10.38 0.55
C LEU A 169 6.86 8.93 1.03
N ASP A 170 8.03 8.39 1.35
CA ASP A 170 8.23 7.02 1.77
C ASP A 170 8.42 6.95 3.30
N PHE A 171 7.80 5.96 3.94
CA PHE A 171 7.99 5.70 5.36
C PHE A 171 8.91 4.51 5.53
N MET A 172 10.15 4.79 5.93
CA MET A 172 11.22 3.81 6.11
C MET A 172 11.25 3.34 7.55
N VAL A 173 10.97 2.07 7.78
CA VAL A 173 11.01 1.43 9.10
C VAL A 173 12.27 0.58 9.22
N LYS A 174 12.86 0.54 10.41
CA LYS A 174 13.99 -0.36 10.71
C LYS A 174 13.49 -1.68 11.30
N ASP A 175 14.03 -2.78 10.80
CA ASP A 175 13.82 -4.09 11.41
C ASP A 175 14.67 -4.28 12.70
N ALA A 176 14.54 -5.46 13.32
CA ALA A 176 15.21 -5.78 14.58
C ALA A 176 16.75 -5.71 14.53
N ILE A 177 17.34 -5.85 13.34
CA ILE A 177 18.80 -5.78 13.13
C ILE A 177 19.25 -4.48 12.45
N GLY A 178 18.33 -3.49 12.33
CA GLY A 178 18.62 -2.14 11.85
C GLY A 178 18.56 -1.94 10.34
N ARG A 179 18.15 -2.93 9.53
CA ARG A 179 17.91 -2.77 8.09
C ARG A 179 16.70 -1.89 7.87
N LYS A 180 16.77 -0.99 6.89
CA LYS A 180 15.66 -0.12 6.52
C LYS A 180 14.77 -0.81 5.48
N TRP A 181 13.46 -0.78 5.72
CA TRP A 181 12.44 -1.27 4.81
C TRP A 181 11.44 -0.17 4.51
N GLN A 182 11.20 0.06 3.24
CA GLN A 182 10.09 0.92 2.79
C GLN A 182 8.78 0.15 3.04
N LEU A 183 7.94 0.71 3.90
CA LEU A 183 6.57 0.25 4.13
C LEU A 183 5.60 1.21 3.42
N GLY A 184 5.07 2.19 4.12
CA GLY A 184 4.13 3.13 3.54
C GLY A 184 4.74 4.02 2.46
N THR A 185 3.94 4.33 1.44
CA THR A 185 4.31 5.29 0.40
C THR A 185 3.10 6.13 -0.02
N ILE A 186 3.35 7.41 -0.30
CA ILE A 186 2.37 8.35 -0.85
C ILE A 186 3.05 9.09 -2.00
N GLN A 187 2.36 9.23 -3.13
CA GLN A 187 2.91 9.86 -4.33
C GLN A 187 1.92 10.85 -4.93
N VAL A 188 2.44 11.96 -5.47
CA VAL A 188 1.64 12.91 -6.23
C VAL A 188 1.97 12.74 -7.71
N ASP A 189 0.94 12.62 -8.53
CA ASP A 189 1.06 12.31 -9.94
C ASP A 189 0.16 13.21 -10.79
N TYR A 190 0.80 14.03 -11.61
CA TYR A 190 0.15 14.84 -12.66
C TYR A 190 0.20 14.13 -14.02
N ASN A 191 1.01 13.09 -14.18
CA ASN A 191 1.38 12.51 -15.47
C ASN A 191 0.44 11.41 -15.94
N LEU A 192 0.04 10.48 -15.06
CA LEU A 192 -0.92 9.44 -15.45
C LEU A 192 -2.30 10.04 -15.79
N PRO A 193 -2.86 11.00 -15.06
CA PRO A 193 -4.08 11.68 -15.47
C PRO A 193 -3.99 12.29 -16.87
N GLU A 194 -2.85 12.87 -17.25
CA GLU A 194 -2.62 13.40 -18.59
C GLU A 194 -2.54 12.30 -19.64
N ARG A 195 -1.76 11.24 -19.39
CA ARG A 195 -1.58 10.12 -20.33
C ARG A 195 -2.85 9.32 -20.59
N PHE A 196 -3.74 9.21 -19.59
CA PHE A 196 -5.04 8.55 -19.72
C PHE A 196 -6.15 9.48 -20.16
N ASP A 197 -5.85 10.76 -20.40
CA ASP A 197 -6.80 11.81 -20.74
C ASP A 197 -7.99 11.87 -19.76
N LEU A 198 -7.69 11.81 -18.47
CA LEU A 198 -8.71 11.87 -17.42
C LEU A 198 -9.20 13.29 -17.26
N THR A 199 -10.52 13.48 -17.19
CA THR A 199 -11.13 14.79 -17.05
C THR A 199 -12.29 14.78 -16.05
N TYR A 200 -12.61 15.96 -15.53
CA TYR A 200 -13.86 16.25 -14.85
C TYR A 200 -14.42 17.59 -15.31
N LYS A 201 -15.73 17.74 -15.28
CA LYS A 201 -16.41 18.99 -15.59
C LYS A 201 -16.39 19.91 -14.38
N GLY A 202 -15.78 21.10 -14.52
CA GLY A 202 -15.66 22.10 -13.47
C GLY A 202 -16.96 22.89 -13.25
N ALA A 203 -16.95 23.77 -12.23
CA ALA A 203 -18.05 24.69 -11.97
C ALA A 203 -18.21 25.77 -13.07
N ASP A 204 -17.15 26.00 -13.83
CA ASP A 204 -17.08 26.89 -15.00
C ASP A 204 -17.57 26.24 -16.30
N ASP A 205 -18.16 25.04 -16.20
CA ASP A 205 -18.67 24.25 -17.32
C ASP A 205 -17.60 23.74 -18.29
N LYS A 206 -16.29 23.86 -17.94
CA LYS A 206 -15.15 23.39 -18.74
C LYS A 206 -14.62 22.08 -18.22
N LEU A 207 -13.87 21.38 -19.09
CA LEU A 207 -13.15 20.19 -18.71
C LEU A 207 -11.81 20.55 -18.06
N HIS A 208 -11.55 19.94 -16.91
CA HIS A 208 -10.32 20.09 -16.15
C HIS A 208 -9.69 18.72 -15.92
N ARG A 209 -8.36 18.69 -15.68
CA ARG A 209 -7.61 17.48 -15.39
C ARG A 209 -7.49 17.28 -13.88
N PRO A 210 -7.84 16.10 -13.35
CA PRO A 210 -7.59 15.79 -11.94
C PRO A 210 -6.10 15.59 -11.68
N ILE A 211 -5.70 15.73 -10.42
CA ILE A 211 -4.41 15.28 -9.92
C ILE A 211 -4.64 13.92 -9.27
N MET A 212 -3.67 13.03 -9.35
CA MET A 212 -3.75 11.71 -8.76
C MET A 212 -2.82 11.59 -7.55
N ILE A 213 -3.32 11.03 -6.46
CA ILE A 213 -2.53 10.63 -5.30
C ILE A 213 -2.55 9.11 -5.25
N HIS A 214 -1.36 8.51 -5.27
CA HIS A 214 -1.19 7.08 -5.01
C HIS A 214 -0.86 6.89 -3.54
N ARG A 215 -1.44 5.89 -2.89
CA ARG A 215 -1.09 5.58 -1.53
C ARG A 215 -1.14 4.08 -1.26
N ALA A 216 -0.18 3.60 -0.51
CA ALA A 216 -0.13 2.26 0.04
C ALA A 216 0.44 2.35 1.47
N PRO A 217 -0.40 2.53 2.51
CA PRO A 217 0.03 2.69 3.89
C PRO A 217 0.86 1.52 4.45
N PHE A 218 0.49 0.29 4.12
CA PHE A 218 1.26 -0.91 4.46
C PHE A 218 2.33 -1.23 3.42
N GLY A 219 2.12 -0.82 2.16
CA GLY A 219 2.93 -1.22 1.02
C GLY A 219 2.66 -2.67 0.60
N SER A 220 3.69 -3.51 0.50
CA SER A 220 3.51 -4.96 0.35
C SER A 220 3.06 -5.57 1.67
N MET A 221 1.91 -6.25 1.67
CA MET A 221 1.38 -6.92 2.86
C MET A 221 2.33 -8.00 3.36
N GLU A 222 3.00 -8.72 2.47
CA GLU A 222 3.98 -9.73 2.80
C GLU A 222 5.17 -9.14 3.54
N ARG A 223 5.73 -8.04 3.04
CA ARG A 223 6.82 -7.30 3.69
C ARG A 223 6.38 -6.73 5.03
N PHE A 224 5.19 -6.13 5.06
CA PHE A 224 4.63 -5.56 6.28
C PHE A 224 4.48 -6.62 7.38
N VAL A 225 3.94 -7.80 7.06
CA VAL A 225 3.81 -8.92 8.00
C VAL A 225 5.19 -9.39 8.49
N ALA A 226 6.17 -9.51 7.60
CA ALA A 226 7.53 -9.89 7.99
C ALA A 226 8.16 -8.89 8.97
N VAL A 227 8.08 -7.60 8.68
CA VAL A 227 8.61 -6.54 9.55
C VAL A 227 7.86 -6.48 10.87
N LEU A 228 6.54 -6.67 10.86
CA LEU A 228 5.71 -6.70 12.06
C LEU A 228 6.03 -7.90 12.95
N LEU A 229 6.24 -9.09 12.37
CA LEU A 229 6.68 -10.27 13.09
C LEU A 229 8.01 -10.05 13.82
N GLU A 230 8.98 -9.44 13.14
CA GLU A 230 10.27 -9.10 13.74
C GLU A 230 10.12 -8.02 14.82
N HIS A 231 9.33 -6.98 14.56
CA HIS A 231 9.09 -5.88 15.48
C HIS A 231 8.46 -6.34 16.81
N THR A 232 7.51 -7.27 16.75
CA THR A 232 6.82 -7.80 17.93
C THR A 232 7.52 -9.02 18.53
N GLY A 233 8.50 -9.61 17.84
CA GLY A 233 9.08 -10.90 18.20
C GLY A 233 8.03 -12.02 18.24
N GLY A 234 6.99 -11.91 17.41
CA GLY A 234 5.85 -12.82 17.36
C GLY A 234 4.83 -12.62 18.48
N LYS A 235 5.05 -11.68 19.40
CA LYS A 235 4.14 -11.35 20.51
C LYS A 235 3.17 -10.25 20.08
N PHE A 236 2.17 -10.63 19.32
CA PHE A 236 1.16 -9.71 18.85
C PHE A 236 0.28 -9.15 19.99
N PRO A 237 -0.25 -7.93 19.84
CA PRO A 237 -1.36 -7.49 20.68
C PRO A 237 -2.56 -8.42 20.49
N LEU A 238 -3.38 -8.60 21.54
CA LEU A 238 -4.45 -9.59 21.55
C LEU A 238 -5.38 -9.51 20.34
N TRP A 239 -5.74 -8.29 19.93
CA TRP A 239 -6.65 -8.05 18.80
C TRP A 239 -6.08 -8.54 17.45
N LEU A 240 -4.75 -8.64 17.34
CA LEU A 240 -4.03 -9.10 16.12
C LEU A 240 -3.63 -10.58 16.21
N SER A 241 -3.66 -11.19 17.40
CA SER A 241 -3.31 -12.61 17.57
C SER A 241 -4.25 -13.50 16.76
N PRO A 242 -3.74 -14.46 15.96
CA PRO A 242 -4.59 -15.42 15.23
C PRO A 242 -5.51 -16.18 16.18
N GLU A 243 -4.96 -16.75 17.22
CA GLU A 243 -5.68 -17.37 18.34
C GLU A 243 -5.70 -16.38 19.52
N GLN A 244 -6.88 -15.99 19.97
CA GLN A 244 -7.01 -15.04 21.09
C GLN A 244 -7.31 -15.75 22.40
N VAL A 245 -8.13 -16.79 22.34
CA VAL A 245 -8.54 -17.59 23.50
C VAL A 245 -8.60 -19.06 23.12
N VAL A 246 -8.00 -19.90 23.93
CA VAL A 246 -8.19 -21.35 23.84
C VAL A 246 -8.89 -21.83 25.12
N VAL A 247 -10.06 -22.43 24.99
CA VAL A 247 -10.81 -23.00 26.13
C VAL A 247 -10.32 -24.43 26.35
N LEU A 248 -9.81 -24.72 27.55
CA LEU A 248 -9.20 -26.00 27.88
C LEU A 248 -10.10 -26.75 28.89
N PRO A 249 -11.01 -27.65 28.45
CA PRO A 249 -11.75 -28.49 29.38
C PRO A 249 -10.81 -29.45 30.13
N ILE A 250 -10.99 -29.55 31.44
CA ILE A 250 -10.16 -30.41 32.30
C ILE A 250 -10.51 -31.91 32.20
N SER A 251 -11.69 -32.21 31.65
CA SER A 251 -12.13 -33.57 31.29
C SER A 251 -13.25 -33.47 30.26
N GLU A 252 -13.46 -34.57 29.54
CA GLU A 252 -14.51 -34.70 28.50
C GLU A 252 -15.92 -34.32 28.98
N LYS A 253 -16.19 -34.47 30.27
CA LYS A 253 -17.50 -34.11 30.89
C LYS A 253 -17.80 -32.60 30.74
N PHE A 254 -16.82 -31.77 30.49
CA PHE A 254 -16.97 -30.33 30.36
C PHE A 254 -16.87 -29.83 28.91
N ASN A 255 -16.76 -30.74 27.92
CA ASN A 255 -16.62 -30.34 26.52
C ASN A 255 -17.83 -29.51 26.04
N ASP A 256 -19.06 -29.93 26.33
CA ASP A 256 -20.27 -29.19 25.94
C ASP A 256 -20.29 -27.77 26.52
N TYR A 257 -19.81 -27.60 27.76
CA TYR A 257 -19.71 -26.29 28.36
C TYR A 257 -18.58 -25.46 27.73
N ALA A 258 -17.44 -26.07 27.43
CA ALA A 258 -16.32 -25.40 26.77
C ALA A 258 -16.72 -24.91 25.38
N HIS A 259 -17.47 -25.69 24.60
CA HIS A 259 -18.00 -25.26 23.32
C HIS A 259 -18.96 -24.08 23.44
N LYS A 260 -19.87 -24.10 24.41
CA LYS A 260 -20.77 -22.95 24.69
C LYS A 260 -19.99 -21.67 25.04
N VAL A 261 -18.90 -21.78 25.81
CA VAL A 261 -18.02 -20.64 26.13
C VAL A 261 -17.34 -20.12 24.86
N SER A 262 -16.81 -21.00 24.01
CA SER A 262 -16.20 -20.62 22.74
C SER A 262 -17.21 -19.95 21.80
N GLU A 263 -18.41 -20.49 21.67
CA GLU A 263 -19.50 -19.89 20.89
C GLU A 263 -19.86 -18.48 21.39
N PHE A 264 -19.99 -18.30 22.72
CA PHE A 264 -20.27 -17.01 23.32
C PHE A 264 -19.17 -15.98 23.02
N LEU A 265 -17.89 -16.38 23.12
CA LEU A 265 -16.74 -15.51 22.82
C LEU A 265 -16.69 -15.15 21.32
N ASN A 266 -16.92 -16.14 20.43
CA ASN A 266 -16.95 -15.90 18.98
C ASN A 266 -18.11 -14.98 18.58
N ALA A 267 -19.26 -15.08 19.23
CA ALA A 267 -20.37 -14.15 19.02
C ALA A 267 -20.05 -12.71 19.44
N GLY A 268 -19.05 -12.52 20.31
CA GLY A 268 -18.49 -11.23 20.73
C GLY A 268 -17.24 -10.82 19.95
N ASP A 269 -17.03 -11.33 18.74
CA ASP A 269 -15.87 -11.06 17.87
C ASP A 269 -14.50 -11.43 18.50
N VAL A 270 -14.48 -12.37 19.45
CA VAL A 270 -13.25 -12.93 20.02
C VAL A 270 -12.97 -14.29 19.36
N ARG A 271 -11.83 -14.45 18.68
CA ARG A 271 -11.43 -15.72 18.09
C ARG A 271 -11.10 -16.73 19.18
N ALA A 272 -12.02 -17.63 19.45
CA ALA A 272 -11.92 -18.63 20.51
C ALA A 272 -12.06 -20.05 19.94
N GLU A 273 -11.15 -20.92 20.37
CA GLU A 273 -11.15 -22.34 20.01
C GLU A 273 -11.27 -23.21 21.27
N VAL A 274 -11.62 -24.48 21.11
CA VAL A 274 -11.67 -25.46 22.18
C VAL A 274 -10.62 -26.54 21.93
N ASP A 275 -9.74 -26.78 22.90
CA ASP A 275 -8.84 -27.94 22.86
C ASP A 275 -9.48 -29.10 23.65
N ASP A 276 -10.34 -29.87 22.98
CA ASP A 276 -11.07 -31.02 23.55
C ASP A 276 -10.29 -32.34 23.46
N ARG A 277 -9.01 -32.29 23.07
CA ARG A 277 -8.15 -33.49 23.03
C ARG A 277 -8.14 -34.19 24.37
N ASN A 278 -8.16 -35.54 24.37
CA ASN A 278 -8.02 -36.33 25.59
C ASN A 278 -6.58 -36.35 26.10
N GLU A 279 -6.15 -35.20 26.67
CA GLU A 279 -4.79 -34.96 27.18
C GLU A 279 -4.84 -34.31 28.57
N LYS A 280 -3.77 -34.50 29.33
CA LYS A 280 -3.62 -33.80 30.63
C LYS A 280 -3.56 -32.29 30.42
N ILE A 281 -4.25 -31.54 31.29
CA ILE A 281 -4.33 -30.07 31.21
C ILE A 281 -2.96 -29.40 31.09
N GLY A 282 -1.93 -29.88 31.79
CA GLY A 282 -0.58 -29.36 31.69
C GLY A 282 0.07 -29.57 30.31
N ARG A 283 -0.42 -30.53 29.48
CA ARG A 283 0.03 -30.73 28.09
C ARG A 283 -0.73 -29.82 27.13
N LYS A 284 -2.01 -29.57 27.39
CA LYS A 284 -2.82 -28.62 26.63
C LYS A 284 -2.33 -27.19 26.78
N ILE A 285 -1.81 -26.80 27.95
CA ILE A 285 -1.27 -25.45 28.22
C ILE A 285 0.09 -25.22 27.51
N ARG A 286 0.86 -26.27 27.27
CA ARG A 286 2.21 -26.19 26.61
C ARG A 286 2.11 -26.26 25.09
#